data_577177366a52109cb09860b33d942e7f
#
_entry.id   577177366a52109cb09860b33d942e7f
#
_cell.length_a   1.000
_cell.length_b   1.000
_cell.length_c   1.000
_cell.angle_alpha   90.00
_cell.angle_beta   90.00
_cell.angle_gamma   90.00
#
_symmetry.space_group_name_H-M   'P 1'
#
loop_
_entity.id
_entity.type
_entity.pdbx_description
1 polymer ?
#
loop_
_entity_poly.entity_id
_entity_poly.type
_entity_poly.pdbx_seq_one_letter_code
_entity_poly.pdbx_strand_id
1 'polypeptide(L)'
;MSWFFSTLGVFLALMTLLLALYLITARPYQSSNSVANSYDEWTEDGILEFYWGEHIHLGHYGSPPQRKDFLTAKSDFVHEMVRWGGLDKLPPGTTVLDVGCGIGGSSRILARDYGFAVTGITISPQQVQRAQQLTQEELDVQFLVDDAMALSFPDASFDVVWSIEAGPHMPDKAIFARELIRVLKPGGVMVLADWNQRDDRQKPLNFWEKRVMRQLLDQWSHPAFSSIEGFSELLAATGLVEGEVITTDWTKQTLPSWLDSIWQGVTRPEGLVRFGLSGFIKSLREVPTLLLMRLAFSAGLCRFGMFRAIRANSLQKSTKQYSLISNS
;
A
#
# COMPACT_ATOMS: atom_id res chain seq x y z
N MET A 1 -49.88 -10.30 0.44
CA MET A 1 -48.93 -11.19 -0.25
C MET A 1 -48.35 -10.57 -1.54
N SER A 2 -49.16 -9.96 -2.43
CA SER A 2 -48.68 -9.32 -3.66
C SER A 2 -47.69 -8.14 -3.43
N TRP A 3 -47.91 -7.32 -2.41
CA TRP A 3 -47.02 -6.20 -2.05
C TRP A 3 -45.60 -6.65 -1.62
N PHE A 4 -45.50 -7.75 -0.89
CA PHE A 4 -44.23 -8.29 -0.45
C PHE A 4 -43.41 -8.83 -1.63
N PHE A 5 -44.03 -9.48 -2.60
CA PHE A 5 -43.36 -9.95 -3.82
C PHE A 5 -42.95 -8.81 -4.74
N SER A 6 -43.75 -7.70 -4.79
CA SER A 6 -43.36 -6.54 -5.59
C SER A 6 -42.17 -5.77 -4.96
N THR A 7 -42.12 -5.60 -3.64
CA THR A 7 -41.01 -4.94 -2.95
C THR A 7 -39.72 -5.78 -3.02
N LEU A 8 -39.82 -7.10 -2.87
CA LEU A 8 -38.68 -8.01 -3.02
C LEU A 8 -38.17 -7.99 -4.48
N GLY A 9 -39.06 -8.00 -5.46
CA GLY A 9 -38.70 -7.90 -6.88
C GLY A 9 -37.96 -6.60 -7.22
N VAL A 10 -38.45 -5.46 -6.72
CA VAL A 10 -37.79 -4.15 -6.88
C VAL A 10 -36.45 -4.14 -6.21
N PHE A 11 -36.33 -4.67 -4.99
CA PHE A 11 -35.05 -4.77 -4.27
C PHE A 11 -34.03 -5.61 -5.03
N LEU A 12 -34.41 -6.80 -5.52
CA LEU A 12 -33.55 -7.67 -6.31
C LEU A 12 -33.12 -7.01 -7.64
N ALA A 13 -34.04 -6.30 -8.31
CA ALA A 13 -33.72 -5.56 -9.54
C ALA A 13 -32.72 -4.43 -9.28
N LEU A 14 -32.89 -3.67 -8.20
CA LEU A 14 -31.94 -2.63 -7.78
C LEU A 14 -30.56 -3.21 -7.42
N MET A 15 -30.52 -4.31 -6.67
CA MET A 15 -29.26 -4.99 -6.33
C MET A 15 -28.55 -5.53 -7.58
N THR A 16 -29.30 -6.08 -8.54
CA THR A 16 -28.74 -6.55 -9.82
C THR A 16 -28.19 -5.39 -10.64
N LEU A 17 -28.91 -4.27 -10.69
CA LEU A 17 -28.45 -3.06 -11.38
C LEU A 17 -27.18 -2.49 -10.74
N LEU A 18 -27.12 -2.40 -9.41
CA LEU A 18 -25.96 -1.94 -8.67
C LEU A 18 -24.75 -2.86 -8.89
N LEU A 19 -24.97 -4.18 -8.88
CA LEU A 19 -23.91 -5.15 -9.18
C LEU A 19 -23.43 -5.03 -10.63
N ALA A 20 -24.34 -4.90 -11.58
CA ALA A 20 -23.99 -4.70 -12.99
C ALA A 20 -23.19 -3.39 -13.17
N LEU A 21 -23.64 -2.31 -12.56
CA LEU A 21 -22.93 -1.03 -12.58
C LEU A 21 -21.53 -1.16 -11.98
N TYR A 22 -21.40 -1.82 -10.83
CA TYR A 22 -20.12 -2.10 -10.18
C TYR A 22 -19.17 -2.89 -11.09
N LEU A 23 -19.66 -3.91 -11.79
CA LEU A 23 -18.86 -4.73 -12.70
C LEU A 23 -18.43 -3.96 -13.96
N ILE A 24 -19.32 -3.12 -14.52
CA ILE A 24 -19.05 -2.33 -15.74
C ILE A 24 -18.10 -1.17 -15.47
N THR A 25 -18.11 -0.63 -14.26
CA THR A 25 -17.23 0.48 -13.88
C THR A 25 -15.85 0.05 -13.40
N ALA A 26 -15.48 -1.23 -13.52
CA ALA A 26 -14.13 -1.72 -13.24
C ALA A 26 -13.08 -0.98 -14.09
N ARG A 27 -11.93 -0.72 -13.50
CA ARG A 27 -10.78 0.00 -14.11
C ARG A 27 -9.58 -0.95 -14.17
N PRO A 28 -9.51 -1.86 -15.16
CA PRO A 28 -8.37 -2.78 -15.26
C PRO A 28 -7.06 -2.01 -15.36
N TYR A 29 -6.00 -2.56 -14.78
CA TYR A 29 -4.66 -2.00 -14.92
C TYR A 29 -4.25 -1.94 -16.40
N GLN A 30 -3.79 -0.79 -16.86
CA GLN A 30 -3.30 -0.58 -18.22
C GLN A 30 -1.82 -0.19 -18.26
N SER A 31 -1.42 0.72 -17.37
CA SER A 31 -0.04 1.23 -17.27
C SER A 31 0.15 2.02 -15.96
N SER A 32 1.39 2.39 -15.66
CA SER A 32 1.70 3.29 -14.54
C SER A 32 0.94 4.61 -14.66
N ASN A 33 0.74 5.12 -15.89
CA ASN A 33 -0.04 6.35 -16.11
C ASN A 33 -1.52 6.19 -15.72
N SER A 34 -2.12 5.02 -15.86
CA SER A 34 -3.51 4.80 -15.40
C SER A 34 -3.62 4.86 -13.88
N VAL A 35 -2.59 4.45 -13.18
CA VAL A 35 -2.48 4.57 -11.71
C VAL A 35 -2.29 6.05 -11.33
N ALA A 36 -1.34 6.75 -11.95
CA ALA A 36 -1.11 8.18 -11.71
C ALA A 36 -2.38 9.01 -11.89
N ASN A 37 -3.10 8.83 -13.00
CA ASN A 37 -4.34 9.54 -13.29
C ASN A 37 -5.43 9.28 -12.25
N SER A 38 -5.53 8.05 -11.73
CA SER A 38 -6.49 7.72 -10.68
C SER A 38 -6.17 8.44 -9.36
N TYR A 39 -4.89 8.51 -8.99
CA TYR A 39 -4.45 9.22 -7.81
C TYR A 39 -4.56 10.74 -7.97
N ASP A 40 -4.29 11.29 -9.16
CA ASP A 40 -4.51 12.69 -9.47
C ASP A 40 -5.99 13.07 -9.27
N GLU A 41 -6.93 12.30 -9.85
CA GLU A 41 -8.37 12.53 -9.69
C GLU A 41 -8.80 12.47 -8.21
N TRP A 42 -8.33 11.47 -7.46
CA TRP A 42 -8.67 11.34 -6.02
C TRP A 42 -8.07 12.44 -5.15
N THR A 43 -6.93 12.99 -5.56
CA THR A 43 -6.27 14.09 -4.84
C THR A 43 -6.96 15.42 -5.15
N GLU A 44 -7.30 15.67 -6.42
CA GLU A 44 -7.97 16.90 -6.86
C GLU A 44 -9.34 17.09 -6.23
N ASP A 45 -10.18 16.03 -6.18
CA ASP A 45 -11.51 16.14 -5.61
C ASP A 45 -11.49 16.22 -4.07
N GLY A 46 -10.40 15.82 -3.43
CA GLY A 46 -10.20 15.87 -1.97
C GLY A 46 -11.12 14.93 -1.17
N ILE A 47 -11.85 14.05 -1.84
CA ILE A 47 -12.79 13.12 -1.19
C ILE A 47 -12.02 12.13 -0.33
N LEU A 48 -10.95 11.57 -0.87
CA LEU A 48 -10.13 10.59 -0.16
C LEU A 48 -9.47 11.20 1.08
N GLU A 49 -8.84 12.39 0.94
CA GLU A 49 -8.26 13.12 2.08
C GLU A 49 -9.31 13.44 3.15
N PHE A 50 -10.51 13.86 2.75
CA PHE A 50 -11.58 14.17 3.68
C PHE A 50 -11.98 12.97 4.55
N TYR A 51 -12.17 11.78 3.96
CA TYR A 51 -12.61 10.60 4.70
C TYR A 51 -11.44 9.83 5.34
N TRP A 52 -10.26 9.81 4.70
CA TRP A 52 -9.12 9.00 5.11
C TRP A 52 -8.01 9.78 5.82
N GLY A 53 -8.06 11.11 5.79
CA GLY A 53 -7.00 11.97 6.31
C GLY A 53 -5.75 11.94 5.42
N GLU A 54 -4.60 12.26 6.01
CA GLU A 54 -3.33 12.41 5.31
C GLU A 54 -2.62 11.08 5.00
N HIS A 55 -3.17 9.96 5.46
CA HIS A 55 -2.61 8.62 5.30
C HIS A 55 -3.53 7.77 4.43
N ILE A 56 -3.11 7.51 3.19
CA ILE A 56 -3.87 6.68 2.24
C ILE A 56 -3.39 5.22 2.37
N HIS A 57 -3.41 4.68 3.60
CA HIS A 57 -3.07 3.30 3.92
C HIS A 57 -3.92 2.80 5.09
N LEU A 58 -3.90 1.50 5.36
CA LEU A 58 -4.62 0.91 6.48
C LEU A 58 -4.00 1.33 7.83
N GLY A 59 -4.78 1.26 8.89
CA GLY A 59 -4.35 1.53 10.26
C GLY A 59 -3.91 0.27 11.01
N HIS A 60 -3.14 0.45 12.10
CA HIS A 60 -2.75 -0.60 13.01
C HIS A 60 -3.60 -0.55 14.30
N TYR A 61 -4.37 -1.58 14.54
CA TYR A 61 -5.35 -1.64 15.64
C TYR A 61 -4.83 -2.35 16.91
N GLY A 62 -3.56 -2.70 16.95
CA GLY A 62 -2.94 -3.41 18.06
C GLY A 62 -2.88 -4.93 17.86
N SER A 63 -2.21 -5.62 18.79
CA SER A 63 -2.08 -7.08 18.81
C SER A 63 -2.37 -7.61 20.20
N PRO A 64 -3.59 -8.11 20.49
CA PRO A 64 -4.75 -8.26 19.58
C PRO A 64 -5.37 -6.92 19.17
N PRO A 65 -6.12 -6.87 18.04
CA PRO A 65 -6.79 -5.65 17.61
C PRO A 65 -7.80 -5.12 18.64
N GLN A 66 -7.78 -3.80 18.86
CA GLN A 66 -8.68 -3.11 19.76
C GLN A 66 -9.43 -2.00 19.03
N ARG A 67 -10.60 -1.61 19.54
CA ARG A 67 -11.34 -0.47 19.01
C ARG A 67 -10.52 0.82 19.21
N LYS A 68 -10.36 1.56 18.13
CA LYS A 68 -9.54 2.77 18.09
C LYS A 68 -10.11 3.72 17.03
N ASP A 69 -9.82 5.01 17.17
CA ASP A 69 -10.14 5.98 16.13
C ASP A 69 -9.39 5.65 14.82
N PHE A 70 -10.08 5.84 13.70
CA PHE A 70 -9.57 5.44 12.38
C PHE A 70 -8.30 6.19 11.98
N LEU A 71 -8.25 7.51 12.21
CA LEU A 71 -7.09 8.33 11.86
C LEU A 71 -5.92 8.06 12.82
N THR A 72 -6.22 7.88 14.11
CA THR A 72 -5.23 7.45 15.10
C THR A 72 -4.63 6.10 14.75
N ALA A 73 -5.44 5.13 14.31
CA ALA A 73 -4.92 3.82 13.90
C ALA A 73 -3.92 3.91 12.74
N LYS A 74 -4.09 4.87 11.83
CA LYS A 74 -3.16 5.10 10.71
C LYS A 74 -1.84 5.73 11.15
N SER A 75 -1.89 6.73 12.03
CA SER A 75 -0.68 7.28 12.65
C SER A 75 0.06 6.21 13.47
N ASP A 76 -0.67 5.41 14.26
CA ASP A 76 -0.10 4.29 15.01
C ASP A 76 0.58 3.26 14.10
N PHE A 77 0.02 3.04 12.88
CA PHE A 77 0.64 2.14 11.91
C PHE A 77 2.08 2.58 11.57
N VAL A 78 2.30 3.87 11.32
CA VAL A 78 3.63 4.42 11.02
C VAL A 78 4.57 4.18 12.21
N HIS A 79 4.13 4.49 13.44
CA HIS A 79 4.96 4.29 14.64
C HIS A 79 5.25 2.81 14.91
N GLU A 80 4.28 1.90 14.73
CA GLU A 80 4.49 0.46 14.88
C GLU A 80 5.47 -0.08 13.82
N MET A 81 5.36 0.40 12.58
CA MET A 81 6.25 0.01 11.51
C MET A 81 7.69 0.51 11.74
N VAL A 82 7.86 1.73 12.28
CA VAL A 82 9.19 2.25 12.71
C VAL A 82 9.79 1.35 13.78
N ARG A 83 9.02 0.99 14.83
CA ARG A 83 9.48 0.10 15.92
C ARG A 83 9.82 -1.30 15.39
N TRP A 84 8.95 -1.89 14.60
CA TRP A 84 9.16 -3.22 14.01
C TRP A 84 10.39 -3.24 13.09
N GLY A 85 10.61 -2.18 12.32
CA GLY A 85 11.80 -1.98 11.48
C GLY A 85 13.08 -1.72 12.26
N GLY A 86 12.99 -1.37 13.56
CA GLY A 86 14.13 -0.96 14.39
C GLY A 86 14.68 0.41 14.02
N LEU A 87 13.86 1.25 13.34
CA LEU A 87 14.27 2.58 12.87
C LEU A 87 14.26 3.61 14.00
N ASP A 88 13.52 3.37 15.08
CA ASP A 88 13.50 4.20 16.31
C ASP A 88 14.88 4.31 17.02
N LYS A 89 15.84 3.48 16.61
CA LYS A 89 17.22 3.47 17.12
C LYS A 89 18.19 4.27 16.26
N LEU A 90 17.75 4.74 15.10
CA LEU A 90 18.57 5.51 14.19
C LEU A 90 18.66 6.97 14.64
N PRO A 91 19.81 7.65 14.39
CA PRO A 91 19.99 9.03 14.81
C PRO A 91 19.12 10.01 13.99
N PRO A 92 18.79 11.18 14.55
CA PRO A 92 18.27 12.29 13.77
C PRO A 92 19.18 12.62 12.58
N GLY A 93 18.59 13.09 11.47
CA GLY A 93 19.30 13.34 10.21
C GLY A 93 19.51 12.08 9.35
N THR A 94 19.04 10.89 9.80
CA THR A 94 19.00 9.69 8.95
C THR A 94 18.22 9.99 7.66
N THR A 95 18.83 9.68 6.51
CA THR A 95 18.22 9.93 5.20
C THR A 95 17.23 8.81 4.84
N VAL A 96 15.98 9.18 4.57
CA VAL A 96 14.90 8.25 4.26
C VAL A 96 14.32 8.54 2.88
N LEU A 97 14.17 7.50 2.04
CA LEU A 97 13.35 7.56 0.83
C LEU A 97 11.98 6.93 1.14
N ASP A 98 10.91 7.73 1.11
CA ASP A 98 9.51 7.27 1.25
C ASP A 98 8.93 7.04 -0.14
N VAL A 99 8.86 5.77 -0.55
CA VAL A 99 8.44 5.35 -1.90
C VAL A 99 6.93 5.15 -1.94
N GLY A 100 6.25 5.93 -2.77
CA GLY A 100 4.79 5.99 -2.81
C GLY A 100 4.24 6.80 -1.64
N CYS A 101 4.83 7.95 -1.34
CA CYS A 101 4.54 8.78 -0.16
C CYS A 101 3.11 9.35 -0.12
N GLY A 102 2.33 9.23 -1.21
CA GLY A 102 1.02 9.85 -1.32
C GLY A 102 1.09 11.37 -1.07
N ILE A 103 0.21 11.88 -0.21
CA ILE A 103 0.22 13.30 0.20
C ILE A 103 1.13 13.57 1.43
N GLY A 104 2.08 12.66 1.72
CA GLY A 104 3.19 12.89 2.63
C GLY A 104 2.90 12.66 4.13
N GLY A 105 1.79 12.02 4.50
CA GLY A 105 1.43 11.80 5.90
C GLY A 105 2.52 11.05 6.69
N SER A 106 3.00 9.93 6.17
CA SER A 106 4.08 9.13 6.79
C SER A 106 5.40 9.88 6.80
N SER A 107 5.75 10.56 5.69
CA SER A 107 6.98 11.36 5.58
C SER A 107 7.06 12.43 6.67
N ARG A 108 5.94 13.14 6.94
CA ARG A 108 5.87 14.16 8.01
C ARG A 108 6.04 13.55 9.41
N ILE A 109 5.47 12.38 9.68
CA ILE A 109 5.66 11.69 10.97
C ILE A 109 7.14 11.29 11.14
N LEU A 110 7.77 10.73 10.11
CA LEU A 110 9.18 10.32 10.16
C LEU A 110 10.11 11.52 10.43
N ALA A 111 9.86 12.66 9.79
CA ALA A 111 10.65 13.87 10.03
C ALA A 111 10.37 14.49 11.40
N ARG A 112 9.12 14.67 11.78
CA ARG A 112 8.73 15.36 13.00
C ARG A 112 9.07 14.57 14.26
N ASP A 113 8.75 13.28 14.29
CA ASP A 113 8.78 12.49 15.52
C ASP A 113 10.11 11.73 15.69
N TYR A 114 10.86 11.51 14.59
CA TYR A 114 12.14 10.81 14.60
C TYR A 114 13.32 11.68 14.12
N GLY A 115 13.04 12.88 13.61
CA GLY A 115 14.09 13.81 13.15
C GLY A 115 14.79 13.35 11.88
N PHE A 116 14.13 12.53 11.05
CA PHE A 116 14.75 12.04 9.80
C PHE A 116 14.67 13.09 8.69
N ALA A 117 15.66 13.05 7.79
CA ALA A 117 15.67 13.80 6.54
C ALA A 117 14.96 12.97 5.47
N VAL A 118 13.72 13.36 5.09
CA VAL A 118 12.85 12.51 4.27
C VAL A 118 12.72 13.05 2.85
N THR A 119 12.96 12.19 1.86
CA THR A 119 12.57 12.43 0.47
C THR A 119 11.39 11.53 0.13
N GLY A 120 10.20 12.12 -0.02
CA GLY A 120 9.00 11.41 -0.46
C GLY A 120 8.87 11.44 -1.97
N ILE A 121 8.58 10.30 -2.57
CA ILE A 121 8.32 10.20 -4.02
C ILE A 121 6.95 9.60 -4.30
N THR A 122 6.32 10.12 -5.35
CA THR A 122 5.10 9.56 -5.93
C THR A 122 5.08 9.83 -7.43
N ILE A 123 4.36 9.00 -8.18
CA ILE A 123 4.17 9.19 -9.63
C ILE A 123 3.16 10.30 -9.96
N SER A 124 2.37 10.77 -8.96
CA SER A 124 1.32 11.78 -9.11
C SER A 124 1.83 13.20 -8.82
N PRO A 125 1.88 14.10 -9.81
CA PRO A 125 2.22 15.51 -9.59
C PRO A 125 1.26 16.22 -8.63
N GLN A 126 -0.03 15.85 -8.64
CA GLN A 126 -1.04 16.41 -7.76
C GLN A 126 -0.78 16.04 -6.29
N GLN A 127 -0.36 14.78 -6.03
CA GLN A 127 0.03 14.37 -4.70
C GLN A 127 1.26 15.13 -4.21
N VAL A 128 2.28 15.34 -5.05
CA VAL A 128 3.47 16.15 -4.69
C VAL A 128 3.06 17.55 -4.30
N GLN A 129 2.25 18.22 -5.12
CA GLN A 129 1.77 19.57 -4.83
C GLN A 129 0.98 19.61 -3.51
N ARG A 130 0.10 18.63 -3.28
CA ARG A 130 -0.69 18.55 -2.05
C ARG A 130 0.18 18.27 -0.83
N ALA A 131 1.15 17.36 -0.94
CA ALA A 131 2.10 17.03 0.12
C ALA A 131 2.90 18.28 0.55
N GLN A 132 3.38 19.06 -0.41
CA GLN A 132 4.08 20.33 -0.15
C GLN A 132 3.19 21.34 0.59
N GLN A 133 1.92 21.49 0.19
CA GLN A 133 0.97 22.39 0.86
C GLN A 133 0.67 22.00 2.31
N LEU A 134 0.70 20.70 2.63
CA LEU A 134 0.42 20.18 3.96
C LEU A 134 1.65 20.14 4.88
N THR A 135 2.84 20.39 4.34
CA THR A 135 4.10 20.27 5.07
C THR A 135 4.56 21.61 5.61
N GLN A 136 4.90 21.64 6.90
CA GLN A 136 5.46 22.81 7.58
C GLN A 136 6.92 23.01 7.15
N GLU A 137 7.34 24.27 7.01
CA GLU A 137 8.69 24.63 6.51
C GLU A 137 9.82 24.14 7.41
N GLU A 138 9.56 23.92 8.70
CA GLU A 138 10.55 23.47 9.67
C GLU A 138 10.89 21.98 9.57
N LEU A 139 10.07 21.19 8.86
CA LEU A 139 10.32 19.77 8.69
C LEU A 139 11.31 19.53 7.56
N ASP A 140 12.31 18.69 7.81
CA ASP A 140 13.27 18.25 6.79
C ASP A 140 12.63 17.19 5.87
N VAL A 141 11.71 17.67 5.03
CA VAL A 141 10.96 16.83 4.08
C VAL A 141 10.89 17.51 2.71
N GLN A 142 11.23 16.76 1.68
CA GLN A 142 11.00 17.16 0.28
C GLN A 142 10.15 16.14 -0.45
N PHE A 143 9.38 16.59 -1.45
CA PHE A 143 8.55 15.72 -2.28
C PHE A 143 8.88 15.90 -3.76
N LEU A 144 9.00 14.77 -4.48
CA LEU A 144 9.37 14.73 -5.89
C LEU A 144 8.43 13.80 -6.66
N VAL A 145 8.23 14.11 -7.94
CA VAL A 145 7.61 13.16 -8.88
C VAL A 145 8.70 12.22 -9.36
N ASP A 146 8.56 10.93 -9.06
CA ASP A 146 9.52 9.91 -9.52
C ASP A 146 8.82 8.55 -9.67
N ASP A 147 9.39 7.68 -10.52
CA ASP A 147 8.87 6.34 -10.77
C ASP A 147 9.66 5.31 -9.96
N ALA A 148 8.97 4.62 -9.05
CA ALA A 148 9.56 3.56 -8.23
C ALA A 148 10.13 2.38 -9.04
N MET A 149 9.77 2.26 -10.33
CA MET A 149 10.29 1.25 -11.25
C MET A 149 11.63 1.67 -11.90
N ALA A 150 12.02 2.93 -11.78
CA ALA A 150 13.24 3.50 -12.35
C ALA A 150 13.66 4.74 -11.58
N LEU A 151 14.03 4.55 -10.30
CA LEU A 151 14.38 5.63 -9.38
C LEU A 151 15.52 6.49 -9.92
N SER A 152 15.32 7.81 -9.94
CA SER A 152 16.29 8.80 -10.45
C SER A 152 17.53 8.96 -9.55
N PHE A 153 17.53 8.36 -8.36
CA PHE A 153 18.62 8.46 -7.40
C PHE A 153 19.78 7.52 -7.74
N PRO A 154 21.04 7.94 -7.47
CA PRO A 154 22.20 7.07 -7.54
C PRO A 154 22.10 5.86 -6.61
N ASP A 155 22.92 4.84 -6.87
CA ASP A 155 23.11 3.74 -5.93
C ASP A 155 23.62 4.26 -4.58
N ALA A 156 23.18 3.63 -3.48
CA ALA A 156 23.68 3.94 -2.13
C ALA A 156 23.40 5.40 -1.69
N SER A 157 22.22 5.94 -1.95
CA SER A 157 21.84 7.31 -1.61
C SER A 157 21.20 7.45 -0.23
N PHE A 158 20.49 6.42 0.27
CA PHE A 158 19.66 6.53 1.48
C PHE A 158 20.04 5.52 2.55
N ASP A 159 19.92 5.93 3.82
CA ASP A 159 20.10 5.05 4.98
C ASP A 159 18.90 4.11 5.15
N VAL A 160 17.71 4.62 4.81
CA VAL A 160 16.44 3.88 4.92
C VAL A 160 15.64 4.02 3.63
N VAL A 161 15.04 2.92 3.17
CA VAL A 161 13.94 2.91 2.21
C VAL A 161 12.69 2.48 2.93
N TRP A 162 11.68 3.32 2.86
CA TRP A 162 10.37 3.17 3.46
C TRP A 162 9.30 3.10 2.38
N SER A 163 8.30 2.23 2.53
CA SER A 163 7.15 2.22 1.63
C SER A 163 5.93 1.60 2.31
N ILE A 164 4.76 2.23 2.16
CA ILE A 164 3.49 1.69 2.65
C ILE A 164 2.50 1.62 1.50
N GLU A 165 2.04 0.40 1.18
CA GLU A 165 0.98 0.11 0.21
C GLU A 165 1.22 0.67 -1.21
N ALA A 166 2.49 0.87 -1.60
CA ALA A 166 2.85 1.27 -2.96
C ALA A 166 3.13 0.07 -3.88
N GLY A 167 3.71 -1.00 -3.33
CA GLY A 167 4.07 -2.19 -4.08
C GLY A 167 2.91 -2.88 -4.81
N PRO A 168 1.65 -2.86 -4.32
CA PRO A 168 0.51 -3.41 -5.06
C PRO A 168 0.34 -2.82 -6.46
N HIS A 169 0.73 -1.56 -6.68
CA HIS A 169 0.63 -0.87 -7.96
C HIS A 169 1.78 -1.16 -8.93
N MET A 170 2.86 -1.77 -8.48
CA MET A 170 4.05 -2.03 -9.30
C MET A 170 3.82 -3.21 -10.25
N PRO A 171 3.95 -3.03 -11.58
CA PRO A 171 3.69 -4.11 -12.54
C PRO A 171 4.77 -5.19 -12.51
N ASP A 172 6.02 -4.83 -12.30
CA ASP A 172 7.16 -5.76 -12.17
C ASP A 172 7.75 -5.69 -10.76
N LYS A 173 7.39 -6.68 -9.94
CA LYS A 173 7.83 -6.76 -8.55
C LYS A 173 9.34 -7.00 -8.42
N ALA A 174 9.99 -7.60 -9.42
CA ALA A 174 11.43 -7.86 -9.39
C ALA A 174 12.23 -6.58 -9.67
N ILE A 175 11.78 -5.75 -10.61
CA ILE A 175 12.37 -4.43 -10.85
C ILE A 175 12.18 -3.56 -9.61
N PHE A 176 10.96 -3.51 -9.06
CA PHE A 176 10.67 -2.76 -7.84
C PHE A 176 11.59 -3.17 -6.68
N ALA A 177 11.67 -4.47 -6.38
CA ALA A 177 12.57 -4.99 -5.34
C ALA A 177 14.03 -4.58 -5.54
N ARG A 178 14.51 -4.61 -6.81
CA ARG A 178 15.89 -4.21 -7.15
C ARG A 178 16.13 -2.73 -6.89
N GLU A 179 15.23 -1.86 -7.33
CA GLU A 179 15.36 -0.41 -7.17
C GLU A 179 15.37 -0.02 -5.69
N LEU A 180 14.47 -0.60 -4.87
CA LEU A 180 14.43 -0.35 -3.44
C LEU A 180 15.78 -0.67 -2.75
N ILE A 181 16.40 -1.81 -3.11
CA ILE A 181 17.67 -2.21 -2.50
C ILE A 181 18.85 -1.45 -3.12
N ARG A 182 18.80 -1.11 -4.42
CA ARG A 182 19.86 -0.39 -5.12
C ARG A 182 20.18 0.97 -4.51
N VAL A 183 19.13 1.72 -4.14
CA VAL A 183 19.30 3.07 -3.59
C VAL A 183 19.66 3.11 -2.10
N LEU A 184 19.55 1.99 -1.37
CA LEU A 184 20.04 1.90 0.00
C LEU A 184 21.56 1.99 0.05
N LYS A 185 22.11 2.64 1.05
CA LYS A 185 23.52 2.56 1.41
C LYS A 185 23.88 1.16 1.92
N PRO A 186 25.13 0.69 1.79
CA PRO A 186 25.59 -0.52 2.47
C PRO A 186 25.25 -0.46 3.97
N GLY A 187 24.64 -1.52 4.52
CA GLY A 187 24.10 -1.54 5.89
C GLY A 187 22.77 -0.81 6.08
N GLY A 188 22.26 -0.12 5.06
CA GLY A 188 20.94 0.55 5.09
C GLY A 188 19.79 -0.43 5.19
N VAL A 189 18.65 0.05 5.68
CA VAL A 189 17.47 -0.77 6.02
C VAL A 189 16.30 -0.43 5.11
N MET A 190 15.70 -1.43 4.47
CA MET A 190 14.39 -1.32 3.84
C MET A 190 13.32 -1.78 4.82
N VAL A 191 12.25 -1.01 4.97
CA VAL A 191 11.01 -1.40 5.66
C VAL A 191 9.83 -1.11 4.75
N LEU A 192 9.06 -2.15 4.45
CA LEU A 192 7.95 -2.08 3.51
C LEU A 192 6.73 -2.82 4.04
N ALA A 193 5.55 -2.27 3.78
CA ALA A 193 4.26 -2.84 4.12
C ALA A 193 3.34 -2.86 2.90
N ASP A 194 2.80 -4.03 2.53
CA ASP A 194 2.02 -4.19 1.31
C ASP A 194 0.84 -5.16 1.42
N TRP A 195 -0.13 -4.99 0.52
CA TRP A 195 -1.14 -6.00 0.25
C TRP A 195 -0.54 -7.11 -0.60
N ASN A 196 -0.77 -8.33 -0.17
CA ASN A 196 -0.26 -9.53 -0.81
C ASN A 196 -1.39 -10.51 -1.10
N GLN A 197 -1.23 -11.34 -2.11
CA GLN A 197 -2.07 -12.49 -2.35
C GLN A 197 -1.56 -13.69 -1.52
N ARG A 198 -2.43 -14.62 -1.16
CA ARG A 198 -2.03 -15.93 -0.64
C ARG A 198 -1.09 -16.62 -1.61
N ASP A 199 -0.06 -17.30 -1.11
CA ASP A 199 0.88 -18.05 -1.94
C ASP A 199 0.18 -19.25 -2.61
N ASP A 200 0.11 -19.21 -3.94
CA ASP A 200 -0.51 -20.26 -4.75
C ASP A 200 0.22 -21.60 -4.66
N ARG A 201 1.51 -21.61 -4.30
CA ARG A 201 2.29 -22.83 -4.08
C ARG A 201 1.85 -23.57 -2.83
N GLN A 202 1.41 -22.85 -1.80
CA GLN A 202 0.88 -23.44 -0.56
C GLN A 202 -0.57 -23.90 -0.71
N LYS A 203 -1.41 -23.06 -1.32
CA LYS A 203 -2.82 -23.33 -1.57
C LYS A 203 -3.28 -22.63 -2.84
N PRO A 204 -3.32 -23.32 -3.99
CA PRO A 204 -3.75 -22.74 -5.26
C PRO A 204 -5.12 -22.08 -5.17
N LEU A 205 -5.29 -20.97 -5.88
CA LEU A 205 -6.58 -20.29 -5.99
C LEU A 205 -7.54 -21.15 -6.82
N ASN A 206 -8.73 -21.43 -6.28
CA ASN A 206 -9.80 -22.06 -7.02
C ASN A 206 -10.44 -21.07 -8.03
N PHE A 207 -11.38 -21.56 -8.84
CA PHE A 207 -12.04 -20.77 -9.89
C PHE A 207 -12.71 -19.49 -9.35
N TRP A 208 -13.42 -19.58 -8.22
CA TRP A 208 -14.12 -18.45 -7.63
C TRP A 208 -13.16 -17.45 -6.99
N GLU A 209 -12.14 -17.94 -6.30
CA GLU A 209 -11.07 -17.10 -5.72
C GLU A 209 -10.34 -16.31 -6.81
N LYS A 210 -10.04 -16.94 -7.96
CA LYS A 210 -9.45 -16.23 -9.13
C LYS A 210 -10.36 -15.13 -9.67
N ARG A 211 -11.68 -15.36 -9.72
CA ARG A 211 -12.64 -14.31 -10.13
C ARG A 211 -12.70 -13.16 -9.13
N VAL A 212 -12.73 -13.46 -7.83
CA VAL A 212 -12.70 -12.45 -6.77
C VAL A 212 -11.43 -11.61 -6.86
N MET A 213 -10.26 -12.25 -6.97
CA MET A 213 -8.99 -11.54 -7.12
C MET A 213 -8.97 -10.66 -8.36
N ARG A 214 -9.40 -11.16 -9.51
CA ARG A 214 -9.50 -10.34 -10.72
C ARG A 214 -10.38 -9.13 -10.50
N GLN A 215 -11.57 -9.30 -9.91
CA GLN A 215 -12.48 -8.20 -9.64
C GLN A 215 -11.85 -7.16 -8.70
N LEU A 216 -11.13 -7.58 -7.64
CA LEU A 216 -10.42 -6.67 -6.74
C LEU A 216 -9.35 -5.86 -7.48
N LEU A 217 -8.53 -6.53 -8.30
CA LEU A 217 -7.49 -5.87 -9.07
C LEU A 217 -8.06 -4.86 -10.07
N ASP A 218 -9.13 -5.26 -10.79
CA ASP A 218 -9.75 -4.43 -11.84
C ASP A 218 -10.49 -3.21 -11.27
N GLN A 219 -10.93 -3.21 -10.00
CA GLN A 219 -11.63 -2.05 -9.43
C GLN A 219 -10.70 -0.85 -9.16
N TRP A 220 -9.46 -1.10 -8.79
CA TRP A 220 -8.49 -0.06 -8.43
C TRP A 220 -7.24 -0.05 -9.32
N SER A 221 -7.36 -0.56 -10.54
CA SER A 221 -6.26 -0.59 -11.53
C SER A 221 -4.97 -1.22 -11.00
N HIS A 222 -5.09 -2.30 -10.22
CA HIS A 222 -3.92 -3.02 -9.73
C HIS A 222 -3.42 -4.06 -10.73
N PRO A 223 -2.10 -4.17 -10.92
CA PRO A 223 -1.49 -5.38 -11.47
C PRO A 223 -1.60 -6.54 -10.46
N ALA A 224 -1.16 -7.74 -10.85
CA ALA A 224 -1.18 -8.90 -9.95
C ALA A 224 -0.38 -8.66 -8.66
N PHE A 225 -0.96 -9.06 -7.53
CA PHE A 225 -0.26 -9.03 -6.25
C PHE A 225 0.76 -10.16 -6.16
N SER A 226 1.88 -9.88 -5.50
CA SER A 226 2.82 -10.92 -5.05
C SER A 226 2.30 -11.58 -3.76
N SER A 227 2.76 -12.79 -3.44
CA SER A 227 2.64 -13.32 -2.08
C SER A 227 3.74 -12.72 -1.18
N ILE A 228 3.57 -12.83 0.14
CA ILE A 228 4.60 -12.42 1.11
C ILE A 228 5.90 -13.19 0.83
N GLU A 229 5.77 -14.50 0.65
CA GLU A 229 6.88 -15.40 0.35
C GLU A 229 7.53 -15.05 -1.00
N GLY A 230 6.72 -14.83 -2.04
CA GLY A 230 7.22 -14.50 -3.38
C GLY A 230 7.95 -13.16 -3.44
N PHE A 231 7.45 -12.12 -2.77
CA PHE A 231 8.15 -10.83 -2.74
C PHE A 231 9.43 -10.89 -1.91
N SER A 232 9.43 -11.64 -0.79
CA SER A 232 10.65 -11.92 -0.02
C SER A 232 11.72 -12.60 -0.86
N GLU A 233 11.34 -13.59 -1.68
CA GLU A 233 12.24 -14.25 -2.61
C GLU A 233 12.80 -13.30 -3.68
N LEU A 234 11.98 -12.38 -4.19
CA LEU A 234 12.44 -11.36 -5.16
C LEU A 234 13.45 -10.40 -4.54
N LEU A 235 13.24 -9.96 -3.29
CA LEU A 235 14.20 -9.15 -2.54
C LEU A 235 15.53 -9.89 -2.36
N ALA A 236 15.49 -11.15 -1.92
CA ALA A 236 16.68 -11.98 -1.74
C ALA A 236 17.41 -12.24 -3.09
N ALA A 237 16.65 -12.42 -4.18
CA ALA A 237 17.19 -12.66 -5.52
C ALA A 237 17.94 -11.46 -6.12
N THR A 238 17.81 -10.26 -5.52
CA THR A 238 18.65 -9.10 -5.91
C THR A 238 20.15 -9.36 -5.70
N GLY A 239 20.50 -10.28 -4.81
CA GLY A 239 21.89 -10.55 -4.41
C GLY A 239 22.54 -9.43 -3.59
N LEU A 240 21.78 -8.42 -3.19
CA LEU A 240 22.23 -7.25 -2.46
C LEU A 240 21.75 -7.24 -0.99
N VAL A 241 20.93 -8.20 -0.58
CA VAL A 241 20.39 -8.32 0.79
C VAL A 241 21.36 -9.14 1.66
N GLU A 242 21.64 -8.64 2.86
CA GLU A 242 22.40 -9.33 3.88
C GLU A 242 21.51 -10.26 4.72
N GLY A 243 21.85 -11.55 4.76
CA GLY A 243 21.07 -12.54 5.49
C GLY A 243 19.69 -12.80 4.89
N GLU A 244 18.68 -12.96 5.75
CA GLU A 244 17.30 -13.25 5.36
C GLU A 244 16.44 -11.99 5.37
N VAL A 245 15.48 -11.93 4.46
CA VAL A 245 14.40 -10.93 4.51
C VAL A 245 13.45 -11.31 5.63
N ILE A 246 13.31 -10.45 6.62
CA ILE A 246 12.38 -10.64 7.74
C ILE A 246 10.99 -10.26 7.29
N THR A 247 10.02 -11.15 7.46
CA THR A 247 8.62 -10.91 7.11
C THR A 247 7.69 -11.15 8.28
N THR A 248 6.56 -10.45 8.29
CA THR A 248 5.48 -10.65 9.26
C THR A 248 4.14 -10.36 8.59
N ASP A 249 3.10 -11.05 9.02
CA ASP A 249 1.73 -10.85 8.53
C ASP A 249 0.92 -10.01 9.53
N TRP A 250 0.62 -8.76 9.16
CA TRP A 250 -0.21 -7.85 9.94
C TRP A 250 -1.68 -7.82 9.50
N THR A 251 -2.15 -8.84 8.82
CA THR A 251 -3.56 -8.93 8.36
C THR A 251 -4.53 -8.70 9.51
N LYS A 252 -4.32 -9.33 10.66
CA LYS A 252 -5.24 -9.18 11.81
C LYS A 252 -5.24 -7.76 12.35
N GLN A 253 -4.08 -7.14 12.44
CA GLN A 253 -3.89 -5.80 12.98
C GLN A 253 -4.51 -4.71 12.11
N THR A 254 -4.55 -4.93 10.79
CA THR A 254 -5.04 -3.95 9.80
C THR A 254 -6.49 -4.18 9.35
N LEU A 255 -7.01 -5.40 9.57
CA LEU A 255 -8.34 -5.82 9.11
C LEU A 255 -9.49 -4.88 9.52
N PRO A 256 -9.51 -4.28 10.72
CA PRO A 256 -10.59 -3.37 11.11
C PRO A 256 -10.70 -2.13 10.20
N SER A 257 -9.59 -1.65 9.63
CA SER A 257 -9.57 -0.47 8.75
C SER A 257 -10.59 -0.53 7.61
N TRP A 258 -10.83 -1.72 7.04
CA TRP A 258 -11.78 -1.87 5.93
C TRP A 258 -13.22 -1.51 6.29
N LEU A 259 -13.66 -1.84 7.51
CA LEU A 259 -14.99 -1.43 7.98
C LEU A 259 -15.00 0.02 8.44
N ASP A 260 -13.94 0.45 9.10
CA ASP A 260 -13.83 1.82 9.57
C ASP A 260 -13.79 2.81 8.40
N SER A 261 -13.18 2.45 7.27
CA SER A 261 -13.22 3.23 6.03
C SER A 261 -14.66 3.48 5.55
N ILE A 262 -15.50 2.43 5.57
CA ILE A 262 -16.91 2.55 5.19
C ILE A 262 -17.65 3.39 6.23
N TRP A 263 -17.32 3.18 7.52
CA TRP A 263 -17.95 3.88 8.63
C TRP A 263 -17.67 5.39 8.61
N GLN A 264 -16.50 5.82 8.09
CA GLN A 264 -16.22 7.24 7.87
C GLN A 264 -17.28 7.89 6.96
N GLY A 265 -17.67 7.23 5.88
CA GLY A 265 -18.73 7.72 4.99
C GLY A 265 -20.11 7.84 5.65
N VAL A 266 -20.40 6.95 6.62
CA VAL A 266 -21.68 6.96 7.37
C VAL A 266 -21.68 8.02 8.48
N THR A 267 -20.55 8.18 9.19
CA THR A 267 -20.45 9.06 10.38
C THR A 267 -20.09 10.52 10.04
N ARG A 268 -19.73 10.79 8.78
CA ARG A 268 -19.36 12.13 8.32
C ARG A 268 -20.28 12.61 7.18
N PRO A 269 -21.58 12.84 7.48
CA PRO A 269 -22.58 13.25 6.49
C PRO A 269 -22.28 14.63 5.86
N GLU A 270 -21.45 15.45 6.50
CA GLU A 270 -20.97 16.72 5.96
C GLU A 270 -20.23 16.56 4.62
N GLY A 271 -19.72 15.38 4.31
CA GLY A 271 -19.18 15.06 2.99
C GLY A 271 -20.19 15.23 1.86
N LEU A 272 -21.48 14.95 2.10
CA LEU A 272 -22.53 15.19 1.13
C LEU A 272 -22.71 16.68 0.83
N VAL A 273 -22.59 17.52 1.85
CA VAL A 273 -22.68 18.99 1.69
C VAL A 273 -21.45 19.51 0.96
N ARG A 274 -20.26 19.02 1.31
CA ARG A 274 -18.99 19.48 0.75
C ARG A 274 -18.78 19.07 -0.71
N PHE A 275 -19.11 17.83 -1.07
CA PHE A 275 -18.83 17.26 -2.39
C PHE A 275 -20.08 17.08 -3.24
N GLY A 276 -21.27 17.38 -2.70
CA GLY A 276 -22.55 17.24 -3.38
C GLY A 276 -22.90 15.79 -3.74
N LEU A 277 -23.94 15.64 -4.56
CA LEU A 277 -24.43 14.32 -4.97
C LEU A 277 -23.40 13.53 -5.78
N SER A 278 -22.58 14.19 -6.59
CA SER A 278 -21.53 13.55 -7.39
C SER A 278 -20.47 12.89 -6.50
N GLY A 279 -19.96 13.61 -5.50
CA GLY A 279 -18.99 13.05 -4.55
C GLY A 279 -19.57 11.93 -3.70
N PHE A 280 -20.85 12.04 -3.32
CA PHE A 280 -21.54 10.96 -2.62
C PHE A 280 -21.66 9.69 -3.46
N ILE A 281 -22.01 9.80 -4.75
CA ILE A 281 -22.08 8.66 -5.67
C ILE A 281 -20.69 8.03 -5.86
N LYS A 282 -19.63 8.85 -6.03
CA LYS A 282 -18.24 8.37 -6.08
C LYS A 282 -17.86 7.57 -4.83
N SER A 283 -18.16 8.08 -3.64
CA SER A 283 -17.87 7.41 -2.36
C SER A 283 -18.67 6.10 -2.21
N LEU A 284 -19.95 6.11 -2.57
CA LEU A 284 -20.84 4.94 -2.49
C LEU A 284 -20.35 3.80 -3.41
N ARG A 285 -19.78 4.15 -4.56
CA ARG A 285 -19.20 3.19 -5.51
C ARG A 285 -18.05 2.39 -4.91
N GLU A 286 -17.26 2.97 -4.00
CA GLU A 286 -16.10 2.29 -3.39
C GLU A 286 -16.52 1.26 -2.32
N VAL A 287 -17.71 1.39 -1.73
CA VAL A 287 -18.17 0.53 -0.63
C VAL A 287 -18.14 -0.97 -0.97
N PRO A 288 -18.63 -1.44 -2.15
CA PRO A 288 -18.55 -2.86 -2.50
C PRO A 288 -17.11 -3.37 -2.57
N THR A 289 -16.17 -2.55 -3.10
CA THR A 289 -14.74 -2.91 -3.16
C THR A 289 -14.14 -3.04 -1.77
N LEU A 290 -14.41 -2.09 -0.87
CA LEU A 290 -13.96 -2.13 0.52
C LEU A 290 -14.49 -3.37 1.26
N LEU A 291 -15.77 -3.72 1.05
CA LEU A 291 -16.34 -4.95 1.62
C LEU A 291 -15.70 -6.21 1.04
N LEU A 292 -15.45 -6.23 -0.27
CA LEU A 292 -14.83 -7.37 -0.95
C LEU A 292 -13.37 -7.55 -0.49
N MET A 293 -12.62 -6.46 -0.33
CA MET A 293 -11.28 -6.47 0.27
C MET A 293 -11.31 -7.06 1.66
N ARG A 294 -12.19 -6.54 2.55
CA ARG A 294 -12.35 -7.10 3.89
C ARG A 294 -12.61 -8.61 3.87
N LEU A 295 -13.51 -9.07 2.99
CA LEU A 295 -13.83 -10.50 2.86
C LEU A 295 -12.62 -11.30 2.37
N ALA A 296 -11.88 -10.79 1.38
CA ALA A 296 -10.68 -11.44 0.85
C ALA A 296 -9.58 -11.58 1.92
N PHE A 297 -9.34 -10.52 2.70
CA PHE A 297 -8.41 -10.57 3.83
C PHE A 297 -8.90 -11.51 4.95
N SER A 298 -10.18 -11.46 5.32
CA SER A 298 -10.76 -12.35 6.34
C SER A 298 -10.72 -13.84 5.95
N ALA A 299 -10.85 -14.13 4.65
CA ALA A 299 -10.78 -15.48 4.10
C ALA A 299 -9.34 -15.97 3.86
N GLY A 300 -8.33 -15.15 4.12
CA GLY A 300 -6.93 -15.45 3.86
C GLY A 300 -6.60 -15.54 2.36
N LEU A 301 -7.42 -14.93 1.50
CA LEU A 301 -7.14 -14.79 0.08
C LEU A 301 -6.15 -13.65 -0.16
N CYS A 302 -6.31 -12.56 0.59
CA CYS A 302 -5.33 -11.48 0.71
C CYS A 302 -4.70 -11.48 2.10
N ARG A 303 -3.47 -11.01 2.18
CA ARG A 303 -2.67 -10.87 3.41
C ARG A 303 -2.02 -9.50 3.44
N PHE A 304 -1.68 -9.02 4.62
CA PHE A 304 -0.95 -7.77 4.80
C PHE A 304 0.49 -8.07 5.22
N GLY A 305 1.41 -8.00 4.26
CA GLY A 305 2.80 -8.34 4.46
C GLY A 305 3.64 -7.17 4.94
N MET A 306 4.51 -7.44 5.90
CA MET A 306 5.58 -6.57 6.35
C MET A 306 6.90 -7.17 5.91
N PHE A 307 7.81 -6.33 5.42
CA PHE A 307 9.13 -6.75 4.92
C PHE A 307 10.21 -5.86 5.49
N ARG A 308 11.27 -6.49 6.00
CA ARG A 308 12.49 -5.81 6.41
C ARG A 308 13.69 -6.49 5.79
N ALA A 309 14.54 -5.72 5.14
CA ALA A 309 15.80 -6.19 4.56
C ALA A 309 16.93 -5.22 4.90
N ILE A 310 18.14 -5.73 5.01
CA ILE A 310 19.35 -4.93 5.19
C ILE A 310 20.20 -5.07 3.92
N ARG A 311 20.67 -3.97 3.36
CA ARG A 311 21.60 -4.03 2.24
C ARG A 311 22.97 -4.53 2.69
N ALA A 312 23.52 -5.51 1.98
CA ALA A 312 24.84 -6.06 2.26
C ALA A 312 25.96 -5.00 2.14
N ASN A 313 26.93 -5.05 3.04
CA ASN A 313 28.07 -4.14 3.08
C ASN A 313 29.06 -4.33 1.91
N SER A 314 29.10 -5.50 1.32
CA SER A 314 29.86 -5.82 0.12
C SER A 314 29.02 -6.74 -0.78
N LEU A 315 29.22 -6.64 -2.10
CA LEU A 315 28.65 -7.62 -3.02
C LEU A 315 29.10 -9.01 -2.56
N GLN A 316 28.18 -9.80 -1.99
CA GLN A 316 28.42 -11.22 -1.79
C GLN A 316 28.56 -11.82 -3.18
N LYS A 317 29.81 -12.01 -3.64
CA LYS A 317 30.09 -12.82 -4.82
C LYS A 317 29.45 -14.18 -4.53
N SER A 318 28.47 -14.54 -5.35
CA SER A 318 27.80 -15.84 -5.32
C SER A 318 28.86 -16.95 -5.39
N THR A 319 29.35 -17.42 -4.23
CA THR A 319 30.35 -18.49 -4.10
C THR A 319 29.69 -19.88 -4.23
N LYS A 320 28.44 -19.96 -4.65
CA LYS A 320 27.73 -21.25 -4.79
C LYS A 320 27.78 -21.89 -6.18
N GLN A 321 28.53 -21.33 -7.16
CA GLN A 321 28.52 -21.86 -8.53
C GLN A 321 29.81 -22.57 -8.99
N TYR A 322 30.81 -22.76 -8.13
CA TYR A 322 32.08 -23.39 -8.55
C TYR A 322 32.50 -24.66 -7.77
N SER A 323 31.64 -25.26 -6.95
CA SER A 323 32.00 -26.51 -6.25
C SER A 323 31.47 -27.81 -6.91
N LEU A 324 30.92 -27.75 -8.12
CA LEU A 324 30.42 -28.93 -8.84
C LEU A 324 31.19 -29.31 -10.10
N ILE A 325 32.33 -28.66 -10.40
CA ILE A 325 33.15 -28.99 -11.60
C ILE A 325 34.57 -29.48 -11.25
N SER A 326 34.89 -29.79 -10.01
CA SER A 326 36.23 -30.31 -9.67
C SER A 326 36.24 -31.71 -9.07
N ASN A 327 35.27 -32.56 -9.36
CA ASN A 327 35.35 -34.01 -9.09
C ASN A 327 34.65 -34.78 -10.21
N SER A 328 35.30 -34.86 -11.35
CA SER A 328 35.11 -35.92 -12.35
C SER A 328 36.44 -36.18 -13.07
#